data_948e19e91178f37b99ba4d5949061522
#
_entry.id   948e19e91178f37b99ba4d5949061522
#
_cell.length_a   1.000
_cell.length_b   1.000
_cell.length_c   1.000
_cell.angle_alpha   90.00
_cell.angle_beta   90.00
_cell.angle_gamma   90.00
#
_symmetry.space_group_name_H-M   'P 1'
#
loop_
_entity.id
_entity.type
_entity.pdbx_description
1 polymer ?
#
loop_
_entity_poly.entity_id
_entity_poly.type
_entity_poly.pdbx_seq_one_letter_code
_entity_poly.pdbx_strand_id
1 'polypeptide(L)'
;MRKNVVITGIVIMIIGIVLIGTGVYLIEQGAGINNSSELNLGNGAYAIAPIYVNSTNRIIVVTSHADNIYLIPYSDFSNSITQSTAKTDAISPNSNSTSSGITSVSYTSLSVGKYAAVSFSSGDPSMILVSSSLNGLVTDGLLTLVGGLMFIVAIVVIIYGLLKKNKPPIIDGDIPY
;
A
#
# COMPACT_ATOMS: atom_id res chain seq x y z
N MET A 1 20.44 -30.05 -22.36
CA MET A 1 19.39 -29.42 -21.54
C MET A 1 19.10 -30.27 -20.34
N ARG A 2 19.21 -29.74 -19.13
CA ARG A 2 18.88 -30.47 -17.88
C ARG A 2 17.41 -30.25 -17.53
N LYS A 3 16.52 -31.14 -18.00
CA LYS A 3 15.07 -30.99 -17.82
C LYS A 3 14.65 -30.70 -16.37
N ASN A 4 15.22 -31.44 -15.41
CA ASN A 4 14.87 -31.26 -13.98
C ASN A 4 15.23 -29.87 -13.46
N VAL A 5 16.37 -29.29 -13.89
CA VAL A 5 16.78 -27.96 -13.48
C VAL A 5 15.84 -26.89 -14.05
N VAL A 6 15.42 -27.05 -15.30
CA VAL A 6 14.45 -26.12 -15.94
C VAL A 6 13.11 -26.20 -15.25
N ILE A 7 12.62 -27.41 -14.95
CA ILE A 7 11.35 -27.61 -14.22
C ILE A 7 11.41 -26.95 -12.84
N THR A 8 12.52 -27.15 -12.11
CA THR A 8 12.71 -26.49 -10.79
C THR A 8 12.67 -24.97 -10.93
N GLY A 9 13.34 -24.41 -11.94
CA GLY A 9 13.31 -22.98 -12.19
C GLY A 9 11.89 -22.45 -12.49
N ILE A 10 11.10 -23.19 -13.28
CA ILE A 10 9.71 -22.83 -13.57
C ILE A 10 8.85 -22.85 -12.30
N VAL A 11 9.02 -23.84 -11.43
CA VAL A 11 8.28 -23.92 -10.16
C VAL A 11 8.61 -22.74 -9.26
N ILE A 12 9.91 -22.41 -9.12
CA ILE A 12 10.34 -21.24 -8.33
C ILE A 12 9.77 -19.94 -8.92
N MET A 13 9.73 -19.82 -10.24
CA MET A 13 9.16 -18.67 -10.93
C MET A 13 7.66 -18.49 -10.63
N ILE A 14 6.89 -19.57 -10.67
CA ILE A 14 5.46 -19.54 -10.35
C ILE A 14 5.25 -19.11 -8.89
N ILE A 15 6.03 -19.65 -7.95
CA ILE A 15 5.96 -19.26 -6.54
C ILE A 15 6.30 -17.77 -6.39
N GLY A 16 7.34 -17.28 -7.06
CA GLY A 16 7.73 -15.86 -7.04
C GLY A 16 6.61 -14.95 -7.54
N ILE A 17 5.95 -15.29 -8.65
CA ILE A 17 4.82 -14.53 -9.20
C ILE A 17 3.64 -14.50 -8.22
N VAL A 18 3.31 -15.63 -7.60
CA VAL A 18 2.23 -15.72 -6.60
C VAL A 18 2.54 -14.82 -5.39
N LEU A 19 3.79 -14.84 -4.90
CA LEU A 19 4.19 -14.00 -3.77
C LEU A 19 4.14 -12.51 -4.11
N ILE A 20 4.60 -12.11 -5.30
CA ILE A 20 4.48 -10.72 -5.77
C ILE A 20 3.01 -10.31 -5.84
N GLY A 21 2.17 -11.10 -6.51
CA GLY A 21 0.75 -10.80 -6.66
C GLY A 21 0.02 -10.68 -5.31
N THR A 22 0.31 -11.61 -4.39
CA THR A 22 -0.26 -11.57 -3.04
C THR A 22 0.23 -10.36 -2.27
N GLY A 23 1.53 -10.04 -2.32
CA GLY A 23 2.09 -8.88 -1.63
C GLY A 23 1.51 -7.56 -2.15
N VAL A 24 1.40 -7.39 -3.47
CA VAL A 24 0.78 -6.20 -4.09
C VAL A 24 -0.69 -6.08 -3.67
N TYR A 25 -1.46 -7.18 -3.74
CA TYR A 25 -2.87 -7.20 -3.35
C TYR A 25 -3.06 -6.80 -1.87
N LEU A 26 -2.20 -7.30 -0.97
CA LEU A 26 -2.25 -6.95 0.44
C LEU A 26 -1.83 -5.49 0.70
N ILE A 27 -0.85 -4.97 -0.05
CA ILE A 27 -0.48 -3.55 -0.01
C ILE A 27 -1.66 -2.68 -0.43
N GLU A 28 -2.37 -3.03 -1.50
CA GLU A 28 -3.55 -2.28 -1.95
C GLU A 28 -4.69 -2.33 -0.91
N GLN A 29 -4.86 -3.44 -0.21
CA GLN A 29 -5.85 -3.54 0.87
C GLN A 29 -5.38 -2.87 2.17
N GLY A 30 -4.09 -2.94 2.48
CA GLY A 30 -3.50 -2.38 3.70
C GLY A 30 -3.21 -0.88 3.58
N ALA A 31 -2.73 -0.44 2.44
CA ALA A 31 -2.72 0.96 2.04
C ALA A 31 -4.10 1.27 1.44
N GLY A 32 -5.10 1.40 2.27
CA GLY A 32 -6.39 1.91 1.83
C GLY A 32 -6.22 3.33 1.31
N ILE A 33 -5.69 3.46 0.09
CA ILE A 33 -5.91 4.64 -0.72
C ILE A 33 -7.40 4.57 -1.02
N ASN A 34 -8.19 5.12 -0.12
CA ASN A 34 -9.58 5.35 -0.40
C ASN A 34 -9.60 6.35 -1.56
N ASN A 35 -9.85 5.87 -2.76
CA ASN A 35 -10.27 6.69 -3.90
C ASN A 35 -11.68 7.25 -3.64
N SER A 36 -11.96 7.66 -2.39
CA SER A 36 -13.12 8.45 -2.09
C SER A 36 -12.90 9.79 -2.77
N SER A 37 -13.74 10.09 -3.74
CA SER A 37 -13.72 11.36 -4.43
C SER A 37 -13.83 12.49 -3.40
N GLU A 38 -12.98 13.47 -3.53
CA GLU A 38 -13.07 14.70 -2.77
C GLU A 38 -14.42 15.36 -3.00
N LEU A 39 -15.10 15.68 -1.92
CA LEU A 39 -16.40 16.34 -1.93
C LEU A 39 -16.19 17.83 -1.70
N ASN A 40 -16.57 18.67 -2.64
CA ASN A 40 -16.66 20.10 -2.43
C ASN A 40 -17.97 20.42 -1.73
N LEU A 41 -17.89 20.89 -0.47
CA LEU A 41 -19.05 21.22 0.36
C LEU A 41 -19.48 22.68 0.21
N GLY A 42 -18.76 23.48 -0.57
CA GLY A 42 -18.94 24.92 -0.70
C GLY A 42 -18.25 25.73 0.42
N ASN A 43 -18.22 27.04 0.27
CA ASN A 43 -17.62 27.97 1.26
C ASN A 43 -16.16 27.67 1.65
N GLY A 44 -15.38 27.08 0.73
CA GLY A 44 -14.00 26.69 1.00
C GLY A 44 -13.86 25.43 1.87
N ALA A 45 -14.92 24.67 2.08
CA ALA A 45 -14.91 23.39 2.77
C ALA A 45 -14.83 22.23 1.78
N TYR A 46 -13.92 21.30 2.03
CA TYR A 46 -13.71 20.09 1.23
C TYR A 46 -13.62 18.89 2.15
N ALA A 47 -14.09 17.74 1.70
CA ALA A 47 -14.07 16.54 2.53
C ALA A 47 -13.74 15.27 1.75
N ILE A 48 -13.12 14.32 2.43
CA ILE A 48 -13.03 12.92 2.03
C ILE A 48 -13.89 12.11 3.02
N ALA A 49 -14.97 11.54 2.54
CA ALA A 49 -15.89 10.79 3.37
C ALA A 49 -16.72 9.79 2.53
N PRO A 50 -17.04 8.60 3.07
CA PRO A 50 -16.60 8.07 4.36
C PRO A 50 -15.20 7.43 4.30
N ILE A 51 -14.44 7.53 5.39
CA ILE A 51 -13.18 6.83 5.59
C ILE A 51 -13.44 5.64 6.54
N TYR A 52 -13.15 4.44 6.09
CA TYR A 52 -13.34 3.23 6.90
C TYR A 52 -12.05 2.84 7.61
N VAL A 53 -12.11 2.72 8.93
CA VAL A 53 -11.02 2.24 9.77
C VAL A 53 -11.40 0.87 10.31
N ASN A 54 -10.69 -0.18 9.87
CA ASN A 54 -11.01 -1.58 10.22
C ASN A 54 -10.11 -2.14 11.34
N SER A 55 -9.01 -1.48 11.64
CA SER A 55 -8.06 -1.88 12.70
C SER A 55 -7.35 -0.62 13.20
N THR A 56 -6.41 -0.76 14.14
CA THR A 56 -5.55 0.33 14.63
C THR A 56 -4.66 0.88 13.51
N ASN A 57 -5.26 1.53 12.55
CA ASN A 57 -4.59 2.08 11.38
C ASN A 57 -4.10 3.49 11.68
N ARG A 58 -2.98 3.82 11.06
CA ARG A 58 -2.53 5.19 10.94
C ARG A 58 -3.23 5.81 9.73
N ILE A 59 -3.94 6.90 9.94
CA ILE A 59 -4.46 7.75 8.86
C ILE A 59 -3.54 8.95 8.72
N ILE A 60 -3.13 9.24 7.51
CA ILE A 60 -2.42 10.46 7.15
C ILE A 60 -3.27 11.17 6.11
N VAL A 61 -3.67 12.38 6.42
CA VAL A 61 -4.32 13.29 5.48
C VAL A 61 -3.28 14.28 5.01
N VAL A 62 -3.06 14.34 3.71
CA VAL A 62 -2.14 15.29 3.08
C VAL A 62 -2.95 16.19 2.19
N THR A 63 -2.78 17.49 2.31
CA THR A 63 -3.45 18.44 1.43
C THR A 63 -2.46 19.48 0.93
N SER A 64 -2.66 19.97 -0.31
CA SER A 64 -2.06 21.16 -0.82
C SER A 64 -2.94 22.36 -0.49
N HIS A 65 -2.36 23.46 -0.06
CA HIS A 65 -3.06 24.73 0.21
C HIS A 65 -4.12 24.72 1.34
N ALA A 66 -4.11 23.71 2.21
CA ALA A 66 -5.06 23.69 3.30
C ALA A 66 -4.54 24.43 4.51
N ASP A 67 -5.37 25.30 5.04
CA ASP A 67 -5.08 26.03 6.27
C ASP A 67 -5.35 25.14 7.49
N ASN A 68 -6.43 24.36 7.46
CA ASN A 68 -6.83 23.50 8.58
C ASN A 68 -7.44 22.19 8.08
N ILE A 69 -7.00 21.09 8.69
CA ILE A 69 -7.51 19.73 8.43
C ILE A 69 -8.04 19.18 9.74
N TYR A 70 -9.24 18.61 9.69
CA TYR A 70 -9.91 17.97 10.82
C TYR A 70 -10.34 16.57 10.45
N LEU A 71 -10.07 15.60 11.32
CA LEU A 71 -10.66 14.26 11.24
C LEU A 71 -11.78 14.18 12.27
N ILE A 72 -12.99 13.89 11.83
CA ILE A 72 -14.18 13.81 12.68
C ILE A 72 -14.84 12.44 12.54
N PRO A 73 -15.57 11.94 13.56
CA PRO A 73 -16.43 10.78 13.40
C PRO A 73 -17.47 11.04 12.29
N TYR A 74 -17.76 10.03 11.49
CA TYR A 74 -18.70 10.20 10.37
C TYR A 74 -20.13 10.49 10.84
N SER A 75 -20.49 10.14 12.10
CA SER A 75 -21.77 10.51 12.73
C SER A 75 -21.96 12.02 12.83
N ASP A 76 -20.86 12.76 12.99
CA ASP A 76 -20.87 14.21 13.22
C ASP A 76 -20.65 15.00 11.93
N PHE A 77 -20.39 14.26 10.83
CA PHE A 77 -20.19 14.85 9.51
C PHE A 77 -21.51 15.23 8.85
N SER A 78 -21.58 16.44 8.31
CA SER A 78 -22.67 16.92 7.46
C SER A 78 -22.14 17.76 6.31
N ASN A 79 -22.89 17.82 5.20
CA ASN A 79 -22.50 18.65 4.06
C ASN A 79 -22.53 20.17 4.34
N SER A 80 -23.10 20.58 5.47
CA SER A 80 -23.13 21.97 5.93
C SER A 80 -22.18 22.24 7.10
N ILE A 81 -21.17 21.36 7.28
CA ILE A 81 -20.23 21.49 8.38
C ILE A 81 -19.45 22.82 8.29
N THR A 82 -19.31 23.49 9.42
CA THR A 82 -18.51 24.71 9.53
C THR A 82 -17.16 24.41 10.17
N GLN A 83 -16.19 25.30 9.99
CA GLN A 83 -14.89 25.15 10.62
C GLN A 83 -14.97 25.09 12.16
N SER A 84 -15.92 25.83 12.75
CA SER A 84 -16.15 25.84 14.20
C SER A 84 -16.62 24.49 14.70
N THR A 85 -17.63 23.91 14.03
CA THR A 85 -18.16 22.58 14.36
C THR A 85 -17.11 21.50 14.12
N ALA A 86 -16.45 21.52 12.97
CA ALA A 86 -15.38 20.55 12.68
C ALA A 86 -14.26 20.58 13.72
N LYS A 87 -13.89 21.76 14.21
CA LYS A 87 -12.88 21.92 15.26
C LYS A 87 -13.33 21.36 16.60
N THR A 88 -14.62 21.49 16.93
CA THR A 88 -15.18 21.00 18.20
C THR A 88 -15.23 19.47 18.21
N ASP A 89 -15.60 18.87 17.09
CA ASP A 89 -15.81 17.42 16.95
C ASP A 89 -14.54 16.69 16.48
N ALA A 90 -13.45 17.45 16.26
CA ALA A 90 -12.20 16.92 15.73
C ALA A 90 -11.49 16.00 16.72
N ILE A 91 -11.01 14.89 16.18
CA ILE A 91 -10.05 14.04 16.86
C ILE A 91 -8.70 14.73 16.86
N SER A 92 -8.03 14.75 18.02
CA SER A 92 -6.71 15.36 18.14
C SER A 92 -5.68 14.60 17.28
N PRO A 93 -4.94 15.28 16.40
CA PRO A 93 -3.90 14.65 15.61
C PRO A 93 -2.68 14.28 16.47
N ASN A 94 -1.99 13.23 16.10
CA ASN A 94 -0.71 12.86 16.71
C ASN A 94 0.45 13.71 16.19
N SER A 95 0.38 14.14 14.93
CA SER A 95 1.32 15.09 14.37
C SER A 95 0.65 15.93 13.29
N ASN A 96 1.12 17.18 13.20
CA ASN A 96 0.74 18.12 12.17
C ASN A 96 2.02 18.80 11.68
N SER A 97 2.23 18.81 10.38
CA SER A 97 3.39 19.47 9.76
C SER A 97 2.97 20.16 8.47
N THR A 98 3.46 21.37 8.29
CA THR A 98 3.27 22.13 7.06
C THR A 98 4.64 22.49 6.49
N SER A 99 4.85 22.14 5.22
CA SER A 99 6.08 22.42 4.48
C SER A 99 5.76 22.73 3.04
N SER A 100 6.31 23.81 2.51
CA SER A 100 6.16 24.21 1.09
C SER A 100 4.71 24.25 0.59
N GLY A 101 3.78 24.72 1.44
CA GLY A 101 2.35 24.78 1.09
C GLY A 101 1.61 23.45 1.14
N ILE A 102 2.26 22.40 1.62
CA ILE A 102 1.64 21.08 1.84
C ILE A 102 1.47 20.89 3.34
N THR A 103 0.27 20.61 3.78
CA THR A 103 -0.05 20.26 5.16
C THR A 103 -0.30 18.75 5.27
N SER A 104 0.38 18.11 6.21
CA SER A 104 0.23 16.69 6.50
C SER A 104 -0.17 16.52 7.97
N VAL A 105 -1.29 15.86 8.20
CA VAL A 105 -1.81 15.57 9.53
C VAL A 105 -1.93 14.06 9.71
N SER A 106 -1.39 13.52 10.80
CA SER A 106 -1.45 12.10 11.06
C SER A 106 -2.23 11.77 12.32
N TYR A 107 -3.00 10.70 12.23
CA TYR A 107 -3.78 10.15 13.32
C TYR A 107 -3.40 8.68 13.51
N THR A 108 -3.11 8.30 14.73
CA THR A 108 -2.77 6.92 15.11
C THR A 108 -3.75 6.44 16.17
N SER A 109 -3.88 5.13 16.29
CA SER A 109 -4.72 4.51 17.34
C SER A 109 -6.21 4.91 17.27
N LEU A 110 -6.72 5.05 16.04
CA LEU A 110 -8.14 5.31 15.83
C LEU A 110 -8.97 4.05 16.15
N SER A 111 -10.13 4.26 16.74
CA SER A 111 -11.11 3.20 16.94
C SER A 111 -11.62 2.68 15.59
N VAL A 112 -12.03 1.41 15.54
CA VAL A 112 -12.74 0.88 14.37
C VAL A 112 -14.03 1.66 14.15
N GLY A 113 -14.21 2.19 12.94
CA GLY A 113 -15.38 3.03 12.64
C GLY A 113 -15.29 3.74 11.31
N LYS A 114 -16.20 4.67 11.14
CA LYS A 114 -16.27 5.55 9.97
C LYS A 114 -15.88 6.96 10.38
N TYR A 115 -15.11 7.61 9.54
CA TYR A 115 -14.60 8.97 9.75
C TYR A 115 -14.79 9.82 8.51
N ALA A 116 -14.64 11.12 8.66
CA ALA A 116 -14.54 12.07 7.57
C ALA A 116 -13.32 12.98 7.81
N ALA A 117 -12.51 13.18 6.80
CA ALA A 117 -11.46 14.20 6.82
C ALA A 117 -12.02 15.46 6.14
N VAL A 118 -12.02 16.57 6.85
CA VAL A 118 -12.54 17.86 6.38
C VAL A 118 -11.40 18.88 6.36
N SER A 119 -11.28 19.59 5.25
CA SER A 119 -10.31 20.66 5.07
C SER A 119 -11.04 21.96 4.82
N PHE A 120 -10.50 23.05 5.36
CA PHE A 120 -10.95 24.42 5.08
C PHE A 120 -9.80 25.17 4.44
N SER A 121 -10.04 25.70 3.25
CA SER A 121 -9.03 26.39 2.44
C SER A 121 -9.65 27.52 1.65
N SER A 122 -8.87 28.55 1.37
CA SER A 122 -9.26 29.65 0.48
C SER A 122 -9.14 29.32 -1.01
N GLY A 123 -8.51 28.17 -1.36
CA GLY A 123 -8.34 27.66 -2.71
C GLY A 123 -8.91 26.25 -2.84
N ASP A 124 -8.79 25.66 -4.02
CA ASP A 124 -9.15 24.27 -4.28
C ASP A 124 -8.00 23.34 -3.83
N PRO A 125 -8.09 22.70 -2.65
CA PRO A 125 -7.02 21.84 -2.16
C PRO A 125 -7.11 20.47 -2.81
N SER A 126 -5.97 19.89 -3.16
CA SER A 126 -5.91 18.47 -3.48
C SER A 126 -5.72 17.69 -2.18
N MET A 127 -6.73 16.97 -1.75
CA MET A 127 -6.67 16.10 -0.58
C MET A 127 -6.26 14.69 -0.97
N ILE A 128 -5.24 14.16 -0.32
CA ILE A 128 -4.81 12.77 -0.47
C ILE A 128 -4.92 12.09 0.89
N LEU A 129 -5.68 11.01 0.94
CA LEU A 129 -5.78 10.19 2.11
C LEU A 129 -4.86 8.98 1.97
N VAL A 130 -3.96 8.80 2.92
CA VAL A 130 -3.14 7.59 3.05
C VAL A 130 -3.53 6.90 4.34
N SER A 131 -4.18 5.76 4.23
CA SER A 131 -4.43 4.87 5.36
C SER A 131 -3.40 3.73 5.32
N SER A 132 -2.62 3.57 6.37
CA SER A 132 -1.64 2.48 6.45
C SER A 132 -1.66 1.82 7.81
N SER A 133 -1.71 0.50 7.83
CA SER A 133 -1.28 -0.27 8.99
C SER A 133 0.23 -0.49 8.85
N LEU A 134 1.02 0.12 9.73
CA LEU A 134 2.48 0.02 9.68
C LEU A 134 2.99 -1.42 9.70
N ASN A 135 2.32 -2.32 10.42
CA ASN A 135 2.69 -3.73 10.47
C ASN A 135 2.34 -4.47 9.17
N GLY A 136 1.24 -4.14 8.51
CA GLY A 136 0.86 -4.69 7.22
C GLY A 136 1.84 -4.28 6.12
N LEU A 137 2.14 -2.99 6.00
CA LEU A 137 3.02 -2.45 4.96
C LEU A 137 4.43 -3.07 4.96
N VAL A 138 5.00 -3.31 6.15
CA VAL A 138 6.32 -3.94 6.28
C VAL A 138 6.26 -5.40 5.85
N THR A 139 5.25 -6.15 6.29
CA THR A 139 5.09 -7.58 5.96
C THR A 139 4.79 -7.77 4.48
N ASP A 140 3.90 -6.96 3.92
CA ASP A 140 3.43 -7.06 2.54
C ASP A 140 4.51 -6.58 1.56
N GLY A 141 5.25 -5.54 1.92
CA GLY A 141 6.41 -5.07 1.18
C GLY A 141 7.54 -6.11 1.18
N LEU A 142 7.79 -6.76 2.31
CA LEU A 142 8.79 -7.84 2.42
C LEU A 142 8.39 -9.05 1.58
N LEU A 143 7.11 -9.40 1.56
CA LEU A 143 6.57 -10.50 0.74
C LEU A 143 6.79 -10.22 -0.76
N THR A 144 6.50 -9.01 -1.20
CA THR A 144 6.73 -8.57 -2.59
C THR A 144 8.22 -8.60 -2.96
N LEU A 145 9.09 -8.16 -2.06
CA LEU A 145 10.54 -8.16 -2.27
C LEU A 145 11.09 -9.59 -2.37
N VAL A 146 10.69 -10.48 -1.46
CA VAL A 146 11.08 -11.90 -1.51
C VAL A 146 10.60 -12.56 -2.79
N GLY A 147 9.36 -12.31 -3.19
CA GLY A 147 8.81 -12.80 -4.46
C GLY A 147 9.62 -12.31 -5.67
N GLY A 148 10.02 -11.04 -5.69
CA GLY A 148 10.88 -10.46 -6.72
C GLY A 148 12.27 -11.11 -6.80
N LEU A 149 12.91 -11.35 -5.66
CA LEU A 149 14.18 -12.05 -5.60
C LEU A 149 14.06 -13.49 -6.09
N MET A 150 13.03 -14.21 -5.68
CA MET A 150 12.78 -15.59 -6.16
C MET A 150 12.56 -15.61 -7.67
N PHE A 151 11.86 -14.64 -8.24
CA PHE A 151 11.65 -14.53 -9.67
C PHE A 151 12.96 -14.37 -10.44
N ILE A 152 13.86 -13.50 -9.97
CA ILE A 152 15.21 -13.30 -10.57
C ILE A 152 16.02 -14.60 -10.50
N VAL A 153 16.05 -15.25 -9.33
CA VAL A 153 16.76 -16.54 -9.15
C VAL A 153 16.20 -17.61 -10.09
N ALA A 154 14.88 -17.67 -10.27
CA ALA A 154 14.25 -18.62 -11.18
C ALA A 154 14.72 -18.43 -12.62
N ILE A 155 14.81 -17.20 -13.12
CA ILE A 155 15.32 -16.90 -14.46
C ILE A 155 16.75 -17.42 -14.62
N VAL A 156 17.63 -17.16 -13.65
CA VAL A 156 19.02 -17.62 -13.68
C VAL A 156 19.09 -19.16 -13.72
N VAL A 157 18.29 -19.85 -12.90
CA VAL A 157 18.20 -21.31 -12.86
C VAL A 157 17.71 -21.88 -14.19
N ILE A 158 16.71 -21.28 -14.81
CA ILE A 158 16.19 -21.68 -16.12
C ILE A 158 17.26 -21.55 -17.19
N ILE A 159 17.93 -20.39 -17.26
CA ILE A 159 18.99 -20.13 -18.23
C ILE A 159 20.13 -21.14 -18.05
N TYR A 160 20.56 -21.37 -16.80
CA TYR A 160 21.59 -22.37 -16.51
C TYR A 160 21.17 -23.78 -16.95
N GLY A 161 19.93 -24.18 -16.70
CA GLY A 161 19.39 -25.48 -17.10
C GLY A 161 19.31 -25.67 -18.62
N LEU A 162 19.07 -24.58 -19.36
CA LEU A 162 19.02 -24.56 -20.82
C LEU A 162 20.42 -24.64 -21.43
N LEU A 163 21.37 -23.89 -20.89
CA LEU A 163 22.73 -23.81 -21.45
C LEU A 163 23.57 -25.04 -21.14
N LYS A 164 23.37 -25.67 -19.99
CA LYS A 164 24.19 -26.82 -19.58
C LYS A 164 23.71 -28.12 -20.25
N LYS A 165 24.53 -28.66 -21.15
CA LYS A 165 24.30 -29.98 -21.76
C LYS A 165 24.36 -31.10 -20.72
N ASN A 166 23.50 -32.11 -20.84
CA ASN A 166 23.64 -33.34 -20.08
C ASN A 166 25.00 -33.98 -20.43
N LYS A 167 25.77 -34.36 -19.45
CA LYS A 167 26.91 -35.26 -19.71
C LYS A 167 26.30 -36.59 -20.22
N PRO A 168 26.85 -37.14 -21.32
CA PRO A 168 26.40 -38.50 -21.73
C PRO A 168 26.67 -39.45 -20.55
N PRO A 169 25.79 -40.47 -20.38
CA PRO A 169 26.08 -41.51 -19.39
C PRO A 169 27.44 -42.13 -19.75
N ILE A 170 28.32 -42.29 -18.78
CA ILE A 170 29.53 -43.08 -18.92
C ILE A 170 29.03 -44.51 -19.07
N ILE A 171 29.13 -45.05 -20.26
CA ILE A 171 28.89 -46.48 -20.50
C ILE A 171 30.10 -47.20 -19.98
N ASP A 172 30.02 -47.73 -18.76
CA ASP A 172 31.01 -48.61 -18.15
C ASP A 172 30.95 -49.96 -18.89
N GLY A 173 31.62 -50.04 -20.03
CA GLY A 173 31.44 -51.21 -20.89
C GLY A 173 32.53 -51.53 -21.89
N ASP A 174 33.57 -50.67 -22.03
CA ASP A 174 34.72 -51.00 -22.86
C ASP A 174 35.90 -51.39 -21.98
N ILE A 175 35.88 -52.62 -21.47
CA ILE A 175 37.11 -53.34 -21.06
C ILE A 175 37.58 -54.07 -22.32
N PRO A 176 38.66 -53.68 -22.99
CA PRO A 176 39.28 -54.48 -24.03
C PRO A 176 39.96 -55.65 -23.37
N TYR A 177 39.67 -56.86 -23.83
CA TYR A 177 40.42 -58.07 -23.52
C TYR A 177 41.80 -58.04 -24.21
#